data_8907842aaf3de92b7ce897df20977cc8
#
_entry.id   8907842aaf3de92b7ce897df20977cc8
#
_cell.length_a   1.000
_cell.length_b   1.000
_cell.length_c   1.000
_cell.angle_alpha   90.00
_cell.angle_beta   90.00
_cell.angle_gamma   90.00
#
_symmetry.space_group_name_H-M   'P 1'
#
loop_
_entity.id
_entity.type
_entity.pdbx_description
1 polymer ?
#
loop_
_entity_poly.entity_id
_entity_poly.type
_entity_poly.pdbx_seq_one_letter_code
_entity_poly.pdbx_strand_id
1 'polypeptide(L)'
;MDGERQAMQRVSAVVQSAVDASTIPGAVALVRHRGEVVFHKAFGLADTRPEPRAMTPSTLFDLASLTKPLVGANVALALVDRGAVSLDEEITTVLPELRSFRGEGVTLRRLLAHTAGLPGWRPLYIGAAGTENILGAINDLGLVSSPGSRFEYSDLGYITLGTALERIGGSSLPELATKLIFDQCGLKRTGFLPSAPHGAYAVTEEGNAFERRMAEWAGLVFDGWRTTFHPGEVNDGNAHYGLKGISGHAGLFSDADEVGILGEMWLRKGSWQGTRVLSEAVVEVATSNQMPSSDALRGLGWDLAKGHGPTVEELTRADAGFFPPT
;
A
#
# COMPACT_ATOMS: atom_id res chain seq x y z
N MET A 1 -11.77 30.12 12.87
CA MET A 1 -10.41 30.18 13.49
C MET A 1 -10.37 29.51 14.86
N ASP A 2 -11.23 29.87 15.87
CA ASP A 2 -11.15 29.21 17.20
C ASP A 2 -11.52 27.71 17.17
N GLY A 3 -12.55 27.31 16.42
CA GLY A 3 -12.98 25.92 16.31
C GLY A 3 -11.94 25.02 15.63
N GLU A 4 -11.28 25.51 14.59
CA GLU A 4 -10.23 24.79 13.89
C GLU A 4 -8.99 24.59 14.76
N ARG A 5 -8.56 25.65 15.46
CA ARG A 5 -7.45 25.56 16.43
C ARG A 5 -7.77 24.57 17.55
N GLN A 6 -9.00 24.57 18.07
CA GLN A 6 -9.42 23.62 19.08
C GLN A 6 -9.47 22.18 18.55
N ALA A 7 -9.87 21.97 17.30
CA ALA A 7 -9.82 20.66 16.67
C ALA A 7 -8.37 20.16 16.56
N MET A 8 -7.43 20.98 16.12
CA MET A 8 -6.01 20.60 16.03
C MET A 8 -5.37 20.35 17.39
N GLN A 9 -5.81 21.03 18.43
CA GLN A 9 -5.39 20.73 19.79
C GLN A 9 -5.86 19.34 20.24
N ARG A 10 -7.09 18.94 19.90
CA ARG A 10 -7.59 17.58 20.19
C ARG A 10 -6.80 16.51 19.42
N VAL A 11 -6.51 16.72 18.15
CA VAL A 11 -5.65 15.82 17.38
C VAL A 11 -4.29 15.65 18.06
N SER A 12 -3.66 16.78 18.43
CA SER A 12 -2.37 16.76 19.14
C SER A 12 -2.45 15.99 20.45
N ALA A 13 -3.50 16.19 21.24
CA ALA A 13 -3.68 15.51 22.52
C ALA A 13 -3.86 14.00 22.38
N VAL A 14 -4.66 13.54 21.39
CA VAL A 14 -4.87 12.12 21.14
C VAL A 14 -3.56 11.42 20.74
N VAL A 15 -2.81 11.99 19.79
CA VAL A 15 -1.54 11.39 19.34
C VAL A 15 -0.50 11.40 20.47
N GLN A 16 -0.40 12.52 21.22
CA GLN A 16 0.52 12.60 22.37
C GLN A 16 0.17 11.56 23.44
N SER A 17 -1.11 11.37 23.74
CA SER A 17 -1.55 10.37 24.70
C SER A 17 -1.16 8.94 24.30
N ALA A 18 -1.22 8.60 23.01
CA ALA A 18 -0.78 7.29 22.55
C ALA A 18 0.74 7.08 22.69
N VAL A 19 1.53 8.14 22.48
CA VAL A 19 2.98 8.11 22.71
C VAL A 19 3.30 8.00 24.21
N ASP A 20 2.64 8.80 25.04
CA ASP A 20 2.85 8.82 26.50
C ASP A 20 2.47 7.46 27.14
N ALA A 21 1.42 6.82 26.61
CA ALA A 21 1.01 5.47 27.01
C ALA A 21 1.90 4.35 26.42
N SER A 22 2.92 4.69 25.62
CA SER A 22 3.78 3.73 24.91
C SER A 22 3.01 2.78 23.98
N THR A 23 1.81 3.16 23.50
CA THR A 23 1.05 2.42 22.52
C THR A 23 1.75 2.47 21.14
N ILE A 24 2.36 3.61 20.83
CA ILE A 24 3.21 3.81 19.65
C ILE A 24 4.51 4.53 20.09
N PRO A 25 5.67 4.25 19.47
CA PRO A 25 6.91 4.94 19.79
C PRO A 25 6.91 6.41 19.35
N GLY A 26 6.24 6.70 18.26
CA GLY A 26 6.11 8.04 17.70
C GLY A 26 5.22 8.08 16.48
N ALA A 27 4.91 9.29 16.03
CA ALA A 27 4.07 9.53 14.86
C ALA A 27 4.36 10.88 14.22
N VAL A 28 3.97 11.03 12.95
CA VAL A 28 3.77 12.33 12.31
C VAL A 28 2.29 12.45 11.97
N ALA A 29 1.65 13.53 12.39
CA ALA A 29 0.27 13.84 12.06
C ALA A 29 0.20 15.08 11.15
N LEU A 30 -0.48 14.93 10.02
CA LEU A 30 -0.73 15.99 9.05
C LEU A 30 -2.23 16.14 8.83
N VAL A 31 -2.72 17.37 8.81
CA VAL A 31 -4.08 17.68 8.36
C VAL A 31 -4.00 18.74 7.26
N ARG A 32 -4.61 18.42 6.12
CA ARG A 32 -4.84 19.35 5.03
C ARG A 32 -6.32 19.72 4.98
N HIS A 33 -6.59 20.99 4.78
CA HIS A 33 -7.95 21.50 4.62
C HIS A 33 -7.98 22.50 3.49
N ARG A 34 -8.80 22.24 2.47
CA ARG A 34 -8.95 23.08 1.27
C ARG A 34 -7.64 23.37 0.53
N GLY A 35 -6.73 22.38 0.56
CA GLY A 35 -5.42 22.46 -0.11
C GLY A 35 -4.29 23.04 0.72
N GLU A 36 -4.57 23.51 1.94
CA GLU A 36 -3.56 24.06 2.83
C GLU A 36 -3.24 23.12 3.99
N VAL A 37 -2.00 23.10 4.42
CA VAL A 37 -1.58 22.39 5.63
C VAL A 37 -1.98 23.20 6.86
N VAL A 38 -3.01 22.75 7.60
CA VAL A 38 -3.48 23.42 8.81
C VAL A 38 -2.88 22.82 10.07
N PHE A 39 -2.29 21.62 9.97
CA PHE A 39 -1.57 20.96 11.05
C PHE A 39 -0.49 20.03 10.49
N HIS A 40 0.73 20.11 11.02
CA HIS A 40 1.82 19.21 10.68
C HIS A 40 2.77 19.13 11.87
N LYS A 41 2.74 18.00 12.60
CA LYS A 41 3.49 17.85 13.85
C LYS A 41 4.00 16.43 14.02
N ALA A 42 5.24 16.33 14.53
CA ALA A 42 5.85 15.08 14.96
C ALA A 42 5.72 14.89 16.48
N PHE A 43 5.63 13.62 16.90
CA PHE A 43 5.46 13.18 18.27
C PHE A 43 6.39 11.99 18.55
N GLY A 44 6.98 11.94 19.74
CA GLY A 44 7.77 10.80 20.19
C GLY A 44 9.04 10.55 19.36
N LEU A 45 9.34 9.28 19.16
CA LEU A 45 10.60 8.81 18.62
C LEU A 45 10.43 8.15 17.25
N ALA A 46 11.36 8.42 16.33
CA ALA A 46 11.49 7.73 15.05
C ALA A 46 12.31 6.44 15.21
N ASP A 47 13.12 6.35 16.24
CA ASP A 47 13.90 5.19 16.60
C ASP A 47 14.02 5.12 18.14
N THR A 48 13.88 3.93 18.68
CA THR A 48 13.95 3.70 20.14
C THR A 48 15.28 3.08 20.56
N ARG A 49 16.10 2.60 19.63
CA ARG A 49 17.35 1.85 19.89
C ARG A 49 18.39 2.01 18.77
N PRO A 50 19.70 1.82 19.05
CA PRO A 50 20.29 1.76 20.39
C PRO A 50 20.26 3.13 21.08
N GLU A 51 20.25 4.22 20.29
CA GLU A 51 20.14 5.61 20.77
C GLU A 51 18.79 6.19 20.31
N PRO A 52 17.92 6.61 21.26
CA PRO A 52 16.63 7.19 20.90
C PRO A 52 16.79 8.41 19.98
N ARG A 53 16.03 8.42 18.90
CA ARG A 53 16.03 9.51 17.92
C ARG A 53 14.63 10.09 17.80
N ALA A 54 14.53 11.42 17.98
CA ALA A 54 13.25 12.12 17.89
C ALA A 54 12.62 12.00 16.50
N MET A 55 11.30 11.89 16.48
CA MET A 55 10.50 12.04 15.28
C MET A 55 10.56 13.47 14.75
N THR A 56 10.59 13.65 13.44
CA THR A 56 10.50 14.96 12.78
C THR A 56 9.35 14.97 11.78
N PRO A 57 8.77 16.14 11.44
CA PRO A 57 7.73 16.21 10.42
C PRO A 57 8.15 15.63 9.06
N SER A 58 9.43 15.65 8.75
CA SER A 58 10.02 15.15 7.51
C SER A 58 10.55 13.72 7.62
N THR A 59 10.26 12.99 8.68
CA THR A 59 10.65 11.58 8.82
C THR A 59 9.99 10.75 7.72
N LEU A 60 10.79 9.90 7.07
CA LEU A 60 10.33 8.95 6.04
C LEU A 60 9.85 7.66 6.71
N PHE A 61 8.79 7.10 6.18
CA PHE A 61 8.19 5.87 6.65
C PHE A 61 8.17 4.83 5.53
N ASP A 62 8.39 3.57 5.87
CA ASP A 62 7.88 2.47 5.07
C ASP A 62 6.36 2.55 5.10
N LEU A 63 5.75 2.77 3.94
CA LEU A 63 4.30 2.94 3.82
C LEU A 63 3.56 1.61 3.77
N ALA A 64 4.28 0.50 3.80
CA ALA A 64 3.70 -0.84 3.77
C ALA A 64 2.60 -0.96 2.69
N SER A 65 1.41 -1.40 3.08
CA SER A 65 0.27 -1.61 2.16
C SER A 65 -0.33 -0.32 1.58
N LEU A 66 0.04 0.87 2.04
CA LEU A 66 -0.30 2.10 1.31
C LEU A 66 0.38 2.16 -0.08
N THR A 67 1.41 1.35 -0.32
CA THR A 67 1.96 1.12 -1.66
C THR A 67 0.87 0.71 -2.66
N LYS A 68 -0.11 -0.07 -2.23
CA LYS A 68 -1.21 -0.56 -3.09
C LYS A 68 -2.02 0.58 -3.73
N PRO A 69 -2.65 1.49 -2.96
CA PRO A 69 -3.37 2.62 -3.56
C PRO A 69 -2.42 3.65 -4.17
N LEU A 70 -1.29 3.97 -3.52
CA LEU A 70 -0.43 5.07 -3.94
C LEU A 70 0.43 4.75 -5.18
N VAL A 71 0.75 3.48 -5.40
CA VAL A 71 1.47 3.02 -6.60
C VAL A 71 0.61 2.08 -7.44
N GLY A 72 0.25 0.91 -6.89
CA GLY A 72 -0.46 -0.13 -7.65
C GLY A 72 -1.70 0.40 -8.36
N ALA A 73 -2.62 1.02 -7.61
CA ALA A 73 -3.85 1.56 -8.20
C ALA A 73 -3.58 2.82 -9.05
N ASN A 74 -2.79 3.77 -8.57
CA ASN A 74 -2.52 5.00 -9.32
C ASN A 74 -1.87 4.74 -10.69
N VAL A 75 -0.87 3.86 -10.75
CA VAL A 75 -0.19 3.50 -12.01
C VAL A 75 -1.16 2.74 -12.93
N ALA A 76 -1.92 1.77 -12.40
CA ALA A 76 -2.93 1.04 -13.18
C ALA A 76 -3.94 1.99 -13.81
N LEU A 77 -4.52 2.89 -13.01
CA LEU A 77 -5.51 3.86 -13.46
C LEU A 77 -4.94 4.87 -14.46
N ALA A 78 -3.68 5.28 -14.28
CA ALA A 78 -3.00 6.15 -15.25
C ALA A 78 -2.75 5.45 -16.60
N LEU A 79 -2.47 4.15 -16.61
CA LEU A 79 -2.34 3.36 -17.84
C LEU A 79 -3.69 3.12 -18.51
N VAL A 80 -4.75 2.87 -17.74
CA VAL A 80 -6.13 2.77 -18.25
C VAL A 80 -6.57 4.10 -18.86
N ASP A 81 -6.32 5.21 -18.19
CA ASP A 81 -6.68 6.56 -18.65
C ASP A 81 -6.01 6.95 -19.98
N ARG A 82 -4.83 6.36 -20.24
CA ARG A 82 -4.09 6.51 -21.50
C ARG A 82 -4.48 5.49 -22.58
N GLY A 83 -5.43 4.59 -22.29
CA GLY A 83 -5.85 3.54 -23.21
C GLY A 83 -4.81 2.44 -23.43
N ALA A 84 -3.81 2.33 -22.55
CA ALA A 84 -2.78 1.29 -22.65
C ALA A 84 -3.30 -0.11 -22.28
N VAL A 85 -4.35 -0.17 -21.45
CA VAL A 85 -4.98 -1.41 -20.98
C VAL A 85 -6.42 -1.13 -20.58
N SER A 86 -7.31 -2.14 -20.66
CA SER A 86 -8.67 -2.08 -20.13
C SER A 86 -8.71 -2.61 -18.68
N LEU A 87 -9.59 -2.04 -17.85
CA LEU A 87 -9.86 -2.58 -16.51
C LEU A 87 -10.38 -4.02 -16.55
N ASP A 88 -11.10 -4.38 -17.62
CA ASP A 88 -11.74 -5.68 -17.77
C ASP A 88 -10.92 -6.66 -18.64
N GLU A 89 -9.70 -6.29 -19.00
CA GLU A 89 -8.76 -7.17 -19.68
C GLU A 89 -8.28 -8.28 -18.74
N GLU A 90 -8.29 -9.52 -19.22
CA GLU A 90 -7.78 -10.66 -18.45
C GLU A 90 -6.27 -10.55 -18.24
N ILE A 91 -5.83 -10.79 -17.03
CA ILE A 91 -4.42 -10.67 -16.64
C ILE A 91 -3.53 -11.60 -17.46
N THR A 92 -4.04 -12.72 -17.94
CA THR A 92 -3.32 -13.72 -18.75
C THR A 92 -2.99 -13.26 -20.17
N THR A 93 -3.58 -12.16 -20.64
CA THR A 93 -3.15 -11.51 -21.91
C THR A 93 -1.80 -10.82 -21.72
N VAL A 94 -1.55 -10.30 -20.51
CA VAL A 94 -0.32 -9.59 -20.14
C VAL A 94 0.70 -10.54 -19.51
N LEU A 95 0.24 -11.50 -18.71
CA LEU A 95 1.03 -12.49 -17.98
C LEU A 95 0.63 -13.91 -18.43
N PRO A 96 1.01 -14.36 -19.65
CA PRO A 96 0.59 -15.65 -20.19
C PRO A 96 1.14 -16.87 -19.44
N GLU A 97 2.13 -16.67 -18.58
CA GLU A 97 2.67 -17.70 -17.67
C GLU A 97 1.72 -18.07 -16.53
N LEU A 98 0.75 -17.23 -16.18
CA LEU A 98 -0.29 -17.50 -15.18
C LEU A 98 -1.38 -18.42 -15.77
N ARG A 99 -0.98 -19.65 -16.16
CA ARG A 99 -1.82 -20.58 -16.90
C ARG A 99 -3.05 -21.05 -16.14
N SER A 100 -2.95 -21.17 -14.81
CA SER A 100 -4.06 -21.57 -13.94
C SER A 100 -5.17 -20.50 -13.86
N PHE A 101 -4.92 -19.26 -14.33
CA PHE A 101 -5.89 -18.17 -14.33
C PHE A 101 -6.57 -17.96 -15.69
N ARG A 102 -6.14 -18.71 -16.71
CA ARG A 102 -6.66 -18.53 -18.09
C ARG A 102 -8.13 -18.88 -18.19
N GLY A 103 -8.95 -17.92 -18.63
CA GLY A 103 -10.39 -18.08 -18.77
C GLY A 103 -11.17 -18.06 -17.47
N GLU A 104 -10.51 -17.83 -16.33
CA GLU A 104 -11.15 -17.73 -15.01
C GLU A 104 -11.69 -16.32 -14.75
N GLY A 105 -11.40 -15.36 -15.63
CA GLY A 105 -11.86 -13.97 -15.49
C GLY A 105 -11.08 -13.17 -14.45
N VAL A 106 -9.81 -13.49 -14.19
CA VAL A 106 -8.92 -12.65 -13.39
C VAL A 106 -8.56 -11.41 -14.20
N THR A 107 -9.18 -10.27 -13.89
CA THR A 107 -8.99 -9.00 -14.60
C THR A 107 -8.24 -7.98 -13.77
N LEU A 108 -7.75 -6.91 -14.41
CA LEU A 108 -7.12 -5.77 -13.76
C LEU A 108 -8.05 -5.15 -12.70
N ARG A 109 -9.34 -4.99 -13.02
CA ARG A 109 -10.40 -4.53 -12.11
C ARG A 109 -10.47 -5.38 -10.85
N ARG A 110 -10.51 -6.71 -11.02
CA ARG A 110 -10.64 -7.64 -9.90
C ARG A 110 -9.41 -7.70 -9.01
N LEU A 111 -8.21 -7.53 -9.58
CA LEU A 111 -6.97 -7.38 -8.80
C LEU A 111 -7.02 -6.11 -7.94
N LEU A 112 -7.37 -4.97 -8.54
CA LEU A 112 -7.49 -3.68 -7.86
C LEU A 112 -8.53 -3.68 -6.75
N ALA A 113 -9.66 -4.37 -6.94
CA ALA A 113 -10.76 -4.44 -5.97
C ALA A 113 -10.59 -5.58 -4.94
N HIS A 114 -9.50 -6.37 -4.99
CA HIS A 114 -9.31 -7.56 -4.16
C HIS A 114 -10.42 -8.62 -4.30
N THR A 115 -10.90 -8.81 -5.54
CA THR A 115 -11.96 -9.78 -5.88
C THR A 115 -11.50 -10.81 -6.92
N ALA A 116 -10.21 -10.89 -7.15
CA ALA A 116 -9.62 -11.79 -8.16
C ALA A 116 -9.61 -13.27 -7.73
N GLY A 117 -9.96 -13.57 -6.49
CA GLY A 117 -9.99 -14.94 -5.98
C GLY A 117 -8.62 -15.49 -5.56
N LEU A 118 -7.60 -14.65 -5.51
CA LEU A 118 -6.27 -15.01 -5.03
C LEU A 118 -6.22 -15.11 -3.50
N PRO A 119 -5.37 -15.99 -2.92
CA PRO A 119 -5.11 -15.99 -1.48
C PRO A 119 -4.65 -14.63 -0.97
N GLY A 120 -4.98 -14.30 0.29
CA GLY A 120 -4.61 -13.03 0.91
C GLY A 120 -3.09 -12.85 0.99
N TRP A 121 -2.43 -13.79 1.65
CA TRP A 121 -0.97 -13.77 1.87
C TRP A 121 -0.39 -15.19 1.88
N ARG A 122 0.85 -15.30 1.42
CA ARG A 122 1.73 -16.46 1.59
C ARG A 122 3.17 -15.98 1.62
N PRO A 123 4.06 -16.59 2.41
CA PRO A 123 5.48 -16.24 2.41
C PRO A 123 6.17 -16.85 1.16
N LEU A 124 5.95 -16.25 -0.01
CA LEU A 124 6.42 -16.75 -1.30
C LEU A 124 7.94 -16.81 -1.36
N TYR A 125 8.62 -15.92 -0.62
CA TYR A 125 10.08 -15.91 -0.51
C TYR A 125 10.68 -17.20 0.09
N ILE A 126 9.86 -18.03 0.75
CA ILE A 126 10.27 -19.37 1.17
C ILE A 126 10.17 -20.29 -0.04
N GLY A 127 11.25 -20.40 -0.79
CA GLY A 127 11.35 -21.26 -1.98
C GLY A 127 11.27 -20.54 -3.33
N ALA A 128 10.93 -19.25 -3.36
CA ALA A 128 10.89 -18.48 -4.60
C ALA A 128 11.57 -17.12 -4.43
N ALA A 129 12.45 -16.75 -5.34
CA ALA A 129 13.08 -15.43 -5.40
C ALA A 129 13.12 -14.93 -6.85
N GLY A 130 12.90 -13.61 -7.01
CA GLY A 130 12.76 -12.98 -8.31
C GLY A 130 11.35 -13.10 -8.90
N THR A 131 11.00 -12.14 -9.72
CA THR A 131 9.64 -11.93 -10.22
C THR A 131 9.05 -13.16 -10.91
N GLU A 132 9.82 -13.84 -11.76
CA GLU A 132 9.35 -15.03 -12.50
C GLU A 132 9.00 -16.19 -11.57
N ASN A 133 9.88 -16.49 -10.59
CA ASN A 133 9.65 -17.55 -9.62
C ASN A 133 8.47 -17.23 -8.69
N ILE A 134 8.34 -15.99 -8.26
CA ILE A 134 7.21 -15.53 -7.45
C ILE A 134 5.89 -15.66 -8.24
N LEU A 135 5.85 -15.26 -9.52
CA LEU A 135 4.67 -15.47 -10.37
C LEU A 135 4.37 -16.96 -10.58
N GLY A 136 5.41 -17.79 -10.74
CA GLY A 136 5.25 -19.25 -10.80
C GLY A 136 4.62 -19.82 -9.54
N ALA A 137 5.09 -19.39 -8.36
CA ALA A 137 4.51 -19.80 -7.08
C ALA A 137 3.05 -19.33 -6.93
N ILE A 138 2.71 -18.11 -7.35
CA ILE A 138 1.33 -17.61 -7.38
C ILE A 138 0.46 -18.45 -8.31
N ASN A 139 0.97 -18.79 -9.52
CA ASN A 139 0.26 -19.65 -10.45
C ASN A 139 -0.04 -21.03 -9.86
N ASP A 140 0.92 -21.62 -9.15
CA ASP A 140 0.80 -22.95 -8.57
C ASP A 140 -0.14 -23.00 -7.35
N LEU A 141 -0.25 -21.90 -6.60
CA LEU A 141 -1.24 -21.75 -5.53
C LEU A 141 -2.68 -21.74 -6.07
N GLY A 142 -2.89 -21.22 -7.29
CA GLY A 142 -4.20 -21.12 -7.90
C GLY A 142 -5.14 -20.16 -7.18
N LEU A 143 -6.43 -20.25 -7.51
CA LEU A 143 -7.49 -19.43 -6.94
C LEU A 143 -8.16 -20.14 -5.76
N VAL A 144 -8.50 -19.42 -4.69
CA VAL A 144 -9.21 -19.91 -3.51
C VAL A 144 -10.71 -19.62 -3.57
N SER A 145 -11.15 -18.85 -4.55
CA SER A 145 -12.55 -18.60 -4.88
C SER A 145 -12.71 -18.15 -6.32
N SER A 146 -13.92 -18.26 -6.87
CA SER A 146 -14.21 -17.76 -8.23
C SER A 146 -14.02 -16.24 -8.26
N PRO A 147 -13.32 -15.68 -9.26
CA PRO A 147 -13.15 -14.25 -9.43
C PRO A 147 -14.47 -13.49 -9.46
N GLY A 148 -14.56 -12.41 -8.66
CA GLY A 148 -15.76 -11.59 -8.50
C GLY A 148 -16.77 -12.11 -7.46
N SER A 149 -16.56 -13.31 -6.87
CA SER A 149 -17.54 -13.90 -5.96
C SER A 149 -17.46 -13.37 -4.53
N ARG A 150 -16.28 -12.95 -4.07
CA ARG A 150 -16.06 -12.40 -2.73
C ARG A 150 -14.90 -11.42 -2.67
N PHE A 151 -14.89 -10.61 -1.63
CA PHE A 151 -13.74 -9.80 -1.24
C PHE A 151 -12.73 -10.68 -0.48
N GLU A 152 -11.47 -10.62 -0.90
CA GLU A 152 -10.34 -11.24 -0.21
C GLU A 152 -9.13 -10.30 -0.37
N TYR A 153 -8.81 -9.53 0.68
CA TYR A 153 -7.64 -8.65 0.64
C TYR A 153 -6.39 -9.46 0.32
N SER A 154 -5.73 -9.17 -0.81
CA SER A 154 -4.68 -10.01 -1.35
C SER A 154 -3.42 -9.23 -1.69
N ASP A 155 -2.32 -9.54 -1.02
CA ASP A 155 -0.97 -9.12 -1.38
C ASP A 155 -0.53 -9.77 -2.68
N LEU A 156 -0.88 -11.06 -2.87
CA LEU A 156 -0.56 -11.80 -4.09
C LEU A 156 -1.19 -11.17 -5.32
N GLY A 157 -2.42 -10.68 -5.17
CA GLY A 157 -3.09 -9.91 -6.22
C GLY A 157 -2.33 -8.66 -6.63
N TYR A 158 -1.79 -7.93 -5.67
CA TYR A 158 -1.04 -6.71 -5.95
C TYR A 158 0.42 -6.96 -6.35
N ILE A 159 1.03 -8.09 -5.98
CA ILE A 159 2.28 -8.57 -6.58
C ILE A 159 2.06 -8.84 -8.08
N THR A 160 1.02 -9.61 -8.40
CA THR A 160 0.62 -9.90 -9.79
C THR A 160 0.34 -8.62 -10.57
N LEU A 161 -0.43 -7.70 -9.98
CA LEU A 161 -0.74 -6.39 -10.55
C LEU A 161 0.54 -5.60 -10.86
N GLY A 162 1.46 -5.47 -9.90
CA GLY A 162 2.71 -4.72 -10.09
C GLY A 162 3.51 -5.22 -11.28
N THR A 163 3.68 -6.55 -11.40
CA THR A 163 4.37 -7.16 -12.53
C THR A 163 3.64 -6.93 -13.87
N ALA A 164 2.30 -7.00 -13.86
CA ALA A 164 1.53 -6.69 -15.07
C ALA A 164 1.71 -5.24 -15.52
N LEU A 165 1.72 -4.30 -14.56
CA LEU A 165 1.92 -2.88 -14.86
C LEU A 165 3.29 -2.60 -15.50
N GLU A 166 4.35 -3.27 -15.04
CA GLU A 166 5.68 -3.17 -15.67
C GLU A 166 5.66 -3.62 -17.12
N ARG A 167 4.97 -4.73 -17.43
CA ARG A 167 4.84 -5.21 -18.81
C ARG A 167 3.99 -4.31 -19.68
N ILE A 168 2.85 -3.84 -19.17
CA ILE A 168 1.96 -2.92 -19.89
C ILE A 168 2.69 -1.60 -20.17
N GLY A 169 3.36 -1.05 -19.17
CA GLY A 169 4.04 0.24 -19.25
C GLY A 169 5.42 0.21 -19.91
N GLY A 170 6.02 -0.99 -20.08
CA GLY A 170 7.34 -1.18 -20.69
C GLY A 170 8.50 -0.56 -19.87
N SER A 171 8.32 -0.36 -18.59
CA SER A 171 9.30 0.21 -17.66
C SER A 171 9.10 -0.39 -16.27
N SER A 172 10.11 -0.24 -15.38
CA SER A 172 9.99 -0.68 -14.00
C SER A 172 8.88 0.06 -13.24
N LEU A 173 8.31 -0.59 -12.24
CA LEU A 173 7.24 -0.01 -11.42
C LEU A 173 7.65 1.33 -10.77
N PRO A 174 8.88 1.52 -10.23
CA PRO A 174 9.35 2.82 -9.75
C PRO A 174 9.39 3.90 -10.83
N GLU A 175 9.85 3.58 -12.05
CA GLU A 175 9.90 4.53 -13.16
C GLU A 175 8.49 4.93 -13.60
N LEU A 176 7.55 3.97 -13.69
CA LEU A 176 6.15 4.24 -14.00
C LEU A 176 5.52 5.13 -12.93
N ALA A 177 5.68 4.80 -11.64
CA ALA A 177 5.15 5.60 -10.55
C ALA A 177 5.71 7.03 -10.56
N THR A 178 7.02 7.17 -10.77
CA THR A 178 7.67 8.48 -10.86
C THR A 178 7.12 9.30 -12.03
N LYS A 179 7.16 8.75 -13.24
CA LYS A 179 6.77 9.46 -14.47
C LYS A 179 5.28 9.79 -14.52
N LEU A 180 4.45 8.83 -14.10
CA LEU A 180 2.99 8.94 -14.27
C LEU A 180 2.32 9.71 -13.14
N ILE A 181 2.89 9.65 -11.91
CA ILE A 181 2.25 10.13 -10.69
C ILE A 181 3.14 11.12 -9.93
N PHE A 182 4.34 10.70 -9.49
CA PHE A 182 5.12 11.49 -8.53
C PHE A 182 5.62 12.81 -9.12
N ASP A 183 6.18 12.79 -10.33
CA ASP A 183 6.62 14.02 -11.02
C ASP A 183 5.44 14.94 -11.34
N GLN A 184 4.27 14.38 -11.67
CA GLN A 184 3.05 15.15 -11.94
C GLN A 184 2.53 15.86 -10.69
N CYS A 185 2.77 15.29 -9.51
CA CYS A 185 2.43 15.87 -8.21
C CYS A 185 3.58 16.67 -7.58
N GLY A 186 4.76 16.69 -8.19
CA GLY A 186 5.94 17.39 -7.69
C GLY A 186 6.61 16.73 -6.49
N LEU A 187 6.37 15.41 -6.26
CA LEU A 187 6.96 14.66 -5.14
C LEU A 187 8.46 14.45 -5.35
N LYS A 188 9.25 14.52 -4.29
CA LYS A 188 10.72 14.43 -4.33
C LYS A 188 11.30 13.38 -3.38
N ARG A 189 10.51 12.94 -2.42
CA ARG A 189 10.93 12.08 -1.33
C ARG A 189 10.21 10.74 -1.31
N THR A 190 9.15 10.63 -2.14
CA THR A 190 8.37 9.40 -2.34
C THR A 190 9.06 8.51 -3.36
N GLY A 191 9.30 7.24 -3.00
CA GLY A 191 9.92 6.29 -3.92
C GLY A 191 10.21 4.94 -3.29
N PHE A 192 10.65 4.02 -4.14
CA PHE A 192 11.18 2.72 -3.72
C PHE A 192 12.69 2.81 -3.46
N LEU A 193 13.22 1.93 -2.61
CA LEU A 193 14.64 1.83 -2.29
C LEU A 193 15.29 3.21 -2.04
N PRO A 194 14.75 3.99 -1.10
CA PRO A 194 15.17 5.37 -0.92
C PRO A 194 16.63 5.45 -0.47
N SER A 195 17.36 6.46 -0.95
CA SER A 195 18.78 6.69 -0.68
C SER A 195 19.06 7.76 0.38
N ALA A 196 18.07 8.16 1.16
CA ALA A 196 18.26 9.15 2.21
C ALA A 196 19.17 8.60 3.33
N PRO A 197 19.84 9.46 4.14
CA PRO A 197 20.61 9.00 5.28
C PRO A 197 19.79 8.19 6.27
N HIS A 198 20.38 7.20 6.93
CA HIS A 198 19.69 6.32 7.90
C HIS A 198 18.86 7.08 8.94
N GLY A 199 19.34 8.22 9.43
CA GLY A 199 18.61 9.07 10.36
C GLY A 199 17.33 9.70 9.83
N ALA A 200 17.03 9.61 8.53
CA ALA A 200 15.82 10.17 7.93
C ALA A 200 14.58 9.27 8.10
N TYR A 201 14.73 8.00 8.47
CA TYR A 201 13.65 7.01 8.49
C TYR A 201 13.12 6.74 9.90
N ALA A 202 11.83 6.50 10.01
CA ALA A 202 11.28 5.79 11.15
C ALA A 202 11.63 4.31 11.05
N VAL A 203 11.88 3.68 12.22
CA VAL A 203 12.06 2.22 12.28
C VAL A 203 10.71 1.53 12.24
N THR A 204 10.67 0.33 11.69
CA THR A 204 9.51 -0.56 11.68
C THR A 204 9.63 -1.58 12.82
N GLU A 205 9.88 -2.84 12.51
CA GLU A 205 10.11 -3.88 13.51
C GLU A 205 11.50 -4.50 13.35
N GLU A 206 11.99 -5.13 14.41
CA GLU A 206 13.27 -5.82 14.39
C GLU A 206 13.10 -7.29 13.96
N GLY A 207 13.77 -7.66 12.87
CA GLY A 207 13.92 -9.06 12.46
C GLY A 207 12.65 -9.72 11.92
N ASN A 208 11.68 -8.99 11.38
CA ASN A 208 10.40 -9.51 10.87
C ASN A 208 9.66 -10.40 11.88
N ALA A 209 9.61 -9.99 13.15
CA ALA A 209 9.06 -10.79 14.24
C ALA A 209 7.61 -11.26 13.99
N PHE A 210 6.82 -10.41 13.30
CA PHE A 210 5.45 -10.74 12.93
C PHE A 210 5.39 -11.86 11.87
N GLU A 211 6.10 -11.71 10.75
CA GLU A 211 6.11 -12.72 9.69
C GLU A 211 6.75 -14.04 10.13
N ARG A 212 7.76 -13.97 11.02
CA ARG A 212 8.32 -15.18 11.64
C ARG A 212 7.25 -16.00 12.33
N ARG A 213 6.43 -15.38 13.18
CA ARG A 213 5.33 -16.06 13.85
C ARG A 213 4.31 -16.65 12.86
N MET A 214 4.00 -15.91 11.78
CA MET A 214 3.10 -16.42 10.74
C MET A 214 3.68 -17.64 10.01
N ALA A 215 4.97 -17.61 9.66
CA ALA A 215 5.65 -18.74 9.02
C ALA A 215 5.73 -19.96 9.94
N GLU A 216 6.13 -19.78 11.21
CA GLU A 216 6.17 -20.82 12.23
C GLU A 216 4.78 -21.45 12.45
N TRP A 217 3.75 -20.62 12.54
CA TRP A 217 2.36 -21.08 12.69
C TRP A 217 1.88 -21.89 11.47
N ALA A 218 2.33 -21.53 10.28
CA ALA A 218 2.08 -22.28 9.04
C ALA A 218 2.96 -23.53 8.90
N GLY A 219 3.83 -23.84 9.88
CA GLY A 219 4.77 -24.98 9.82
C GLY A 219 5.91 -24.77 8.81
N LEU A 220 6.20 -23.53 8.42
CA LEU A 220 7.23 -23.22 7.44
C LEU A 220 8.52 -22.80 8.15
N VAL A 221 9.67 -23.22 7.59
CA VAL A 221 11.01 -22.87 8.07
C VAL A 221 11.69 -21.97 7.07
N PHE A 222 12.27 -20.87 7.56
CA PHE A 222 13.06 -19.94 6.77
C PHE A 222 14.28 -19.49 7.57
N ASP A 223 15.48 -19.74 7.04
CA ASP A 223 16.74 -19.42 7.73
C ASP A 223 17.29 -18.05 7.35
N GLY A 224 16.67 -17.38 6.37
CA GLY A 224 17.12 -16.10 5.82
C GLY A 224 16.64 -14.85 6.56
N TRP A 225 16.04 -15.00 7.76
CA TRP A 225 15.51 -13.86 8.49
C TRP A 225 16.59 -12.84 8.83
N ARG A 226 16.33 -11.57 8.53
CA ARG A 226 17.15 -10.48 9.06
C ARG A 226 17.06 -10.44 10.59
N THR A 227 18.16 -10.13 11.23
CA THR A 227 18.28 -10.09 12.71
C THR A 227 18.31 -8.68 13.26
N THR A 228 18.49 -7.70 12.39
CA THR A 228 18.59 -6.28 12.72
C THR A 228 17.65 -5.49 11.84
N PHE A 229 17.30 -4.28 12.27
CA PHE A 229 16.59 -3.31 11.46
C PHE A 229 17.58 -2.50 10.61
N HIS A 230 17.26 -2.32 9.34
CA HIS A 230 18.01 -1.46 8.44
C HIS A 230 17.09 -0.32 7.96
N PRO A 231 17.31 0.93 8.41
CA PRO A 231 16.51 2.07 7.99
C PRO A 231 16.50 2.23 6.46
N GLY A 232 15.29 2.40 5.88
CA GLY A 232 15.12 2.49 4.44
C GLY A 232 14.97 1.15 3.71
N GLU A 233 15.02 0.02 4.42
CA GLU A 233 14.66 -1.29 3.88
C GLU A 233 13.18 -1.59 4.13
N VAL A 234 12.49 -2.12 3.11
CA VAL A 234 11.09 -2.54 3.23
C VAL A 234 10.92 -3.63 4.28
N ASN A 235 9.90 -3.53 5.11
CA ASN A 235 9.61 -4.51 6.16
C ASN A 235 8.96 -5.79 5.64
N ASP A 236 8.07 -5.70 4.65
CA ASP A 236 7.37 -6.83 4.06
C ASP A 236 8.33 -7.87 3.48
N GLY A 237 8.18 -9.14 3.87
CA GLY A 237 9.10 -10.21 3.49
C GLY A 237 9.01 -10.60 2.02
N ASN A 238 7.83 -10.58 1.40
CA ASN A 238 7.70 -10.86 -0.04
C ASN A 238 8.38 -9.77 -0.87
N ALA A 239 8.22 -8.52 -0.47
CA ALA A 239 8.93 -7.42 -1.12
C ALA A 239 10.44 -7.50 -0.85
N HIS A 240 10.85 -7.70 0.41
CA HIS A 240 12.27 -7.70 0.81
C HIS A 240 13.04 -8.89 0.24
N TYR A 241 12.66 -10.10 0.64
CA TYR A 241 13.42 -11.32 0.29
C TYR A 241 13.12 -11.83 -1.12
N GLY A 242 11.85 -11.68 -1.56
CA GLY A 242 11.39 -12.19 -2.84
C GLY A 242 11.61 -11.23 -4.02
N LEU A 243 11.40 -9.93 -3.83
CA LEU A 243 11.26 -8.94 -4.92
C LEU A 243 12.23 -7.76 -4.81
N LYS A 244 13.31 -7.88 -4.03
CA LYS A 244 14.39 -6.88 -3.92
C LYS A 244 13.89 -5.48 -3.50
N GLY A 245 12.83 -5.40 -2.71
CA GLY A 245 12.28 -4.16 -2.17
C GLY A 245 11.26 -3.45 -3.06
N ILE A 246 10.91 -3.98 -4.22
CA ILE A 246 10.00 -3.34 -5.18
C ILE A 246 8.83 -4.26 -5.48
N SER A 247 7.62 -3.84 -5.11
CA SER A 247 6.40 -4.59 -5.43
C SER A 247 5.17 -3.70 -5.50
N GLY A 248 4.13 -4.15 -6.18
CA GLY A 248 2.84 -3.45 -6.24
C GLY A 248 2.10 -3.42 -4.90
N HIS A 249 2.47 -4.27 -3.92
CA HIS A 249 1.78 -4.38 -2.65
C HIS A 249 2.50 -3.70 -1.47
N ALA A 250 3.83 -3.52 -1.53
CA ALA A 250 4.68 -2.95 -0.48
C ALA A 250 6.00 -2.42 -1.04
N GLY A 251 6.73 -1.62 -0.26
CA GLY A 251 8.07 -1.13 -0.57
C GLY A 251 8.16 0.35 -0.89
N LEU A 252 7.03 1.08 -0.90
CA LEU A 252 7.04 2.53 -1.06
C LEU A 252 7.43 3.21 0.25
N PHE A 253 8.28 4.22 0.16
CA PHE A 253 8.63 5.12 1.25
C PHE A 253 8.17 6.54 0.94
N SER A 254 7.73 7.27 1.96
CA SER A 254 7.38 8.69 1.85
C SER A 254 7.31 9.35 3.22
N ASP A 255 7.06 10.66 3.24
CA ASP A 255 6.67 11.40 4.43
C ASP A 255 5.18 11.79 4.40
N ALA A 256 4.69 12.29 5.54
CA ALA A 256 3.29 12.64 5.69
C ALA A 256 2.83 13.75 4.73
N ASP A 257 3.72 14.69 4.36
CA ASP A 257 3.37 15.81 3.48
C ASP A 257 3.12 15.33 2.05
N GLU A 258 4.01 14.51 1.50
CA GLU A 258 3.87 13.99 0.13
C GLU A 258 2.71 12.98 0.01
N VAL A 259 2.47 12.16 1.04
CA VAL A 259 1.25 11.33 1.10
C VAL A 259 0.00 12.21 1.12
N GLY A 260 0.03 13.32 1.88
CA GLY A 260 -1.06 14.30 1.92
C GLY A 260 -1.32 14.97 0.55
N ILE A 261 -0.28 15.21 -0.25
CA ILE A 261 -0.41 15.71 -1.63
C ILE A 261 -1.15 14.70 -2.51
N LEU A 262 -0.81 13.42 -2.43
CA LEU A 262 -1.52 12.37 -3.17
C LEU A 262 -2.99 12.27 -2.73
N GLY A 263 -3.29 12.39 -1.43
CA GLY A 263 -4.66 12.45 -0.94
C GLY A 263 -5.44 13.65 -1.49
N GLU A 264 -4.84 14.84 -1.53
CA GLU A 264 -5.46 16.03 -2.12
C GLU A 264 -5.71 15.87 -3.63
N MET A 265 -4.79 15.24 -4.37
CA MET A 265 -4.98 14.92 -5.79
C MET A 265 -6.26 14.10 -6.00
N TRP A 266 -6.50 13.09 -5.18
CA TRP A 266 -7.73 12.30 -5.21
C TRP A 266 -8.97 13.11 -4.85
N LEU A 267 -8.94 13.90 -3.76
CA LEU A 267 -10.04 14.78 -3.36
C LEU A 267 -10.39 15.83 -4.44
N ARG A 268 -9.41 16.21 -5.26
CA ARG A 268 -9.57 17.12 -6.41
C ARG A 268 -9.82 16.36 -7.72
N LYS A 269 -10.37 15.15 -7.62
CA LYS A 269 -10.78 14.34 -8.77
C LYS A 269 -9.66 14.16 -9.80
N GLY A 270 -8.46 13.83 -9.33
CA GLY A 270 -7.30 13.52 -10.16
C GLY A 270 -6.47 14.73 -10.58
N SER A 271 -6.65 15.90 -9.95
CA SER A 271 -5.88 17.11 -10.28
C SER A 271 -5.05 17.60 -9.10
N TRP A 272 -3.85 18.09 -9.39
CA TRP A 272 -2.98 18.76 -8.43
C TRP A 272 -2.32 19.99 -9.03
N GLN A 273 -2.43 21.14 -8.36
CA GLN A 273 -1.83 22.42 -8.77
C GLN A 273 -1.99 22.75 -10.27
N GLY A 274 -3.16 22.50 -10.83
CA GLY A 274 -3.46 22.72 -12.24
C GLY A 274 -3.04 21.60 -13.19
N THR A 275 -2.28 20.62 -12.73
CA THR A 275 -1.92 19.43 -13.51
C THR A 275 -2.99 18.36 -13.37
N ARG A 276 -3.44 17.80 -14.50
CA ARG A 276 -4.33 16.62 -14.54
C ARG A 276 -3.47 15.34 -14.50
N VAL A 277 -3.45 14.67 -13.36
CA VAL A 277 -2.71 13.42 -13.14
C VAL A 277 -3.52 12.22 -13.60
N LEU A 278 -4.81 12.18 -13.20
CA LEU A 278 -5.82 11.20 -13.61
C LEU A 278 -7.06 11.94 -14.11
N SER A 279 -7.78 11.38 -15.08
CA SER A 279 -9.06 11.95 -15.50
C SER A 279 -10.11 11.83 -14.38
N GLU A 280 -11.07 12.76 -14.37
CA GLU A 280 -12.19 12.70 -13.42
C GLU A 280 -13.00 11.42 -13.57
N ALA A 281 -13.19 10.95 -14.81
CA ALA A 281 -13.91 9.72 -15.12
C ALA A 281 -13.23 8.47 -14.49
N VAL A 282 -11.91 8.39 -14.57
CA VAL A 282 -11.16 7.27 -13.96
C VAL A 282 -11.23 7.32 -12.43
N VAL A 283 -11.14 8.52 -11.83
CA VAL A 283 -11.30 8.69 -10.37
C VAL A 283 -12.70 8.30 -9.93
N GLU A 284 -13.73 8.70 -10.67
CA GLU A 284 -15.12 8.35 -10.37
C GLU A 284 -15.36 6.84 -10.41
N VAL A 285 -14.84 6.16 -11.45
CA VAL A 285 -14.89 4.70 -11.51
C VAL A 285 -14.13 4.06 -10.35
N ALA A 286 -12.95 4.56 -10.02
CA ALA A 286 -12.13 4.00 -8.95
C ALA A 286 -12.73 4.18 -7.55
N THR A 287 -13.50 5.23 -7.33
CA THR A 287 -14.21 5.50 -6.07
C THR A 287 -15.66 5.01 -6.05
N SER A 288 -16.12 4.32 -7.10
CA SER A 288 -17.40 3.63 -7.12
C SER A 288 -17.29 2.21 -6.54
N ASN A 289 -18.39 1.69 -5.98
CA ASN A 289 -18.40 0.35 -5.42
C ASN A 289 -18.30 -0.72 -6.51
N GLN A 290 -17.22 -1.51 -6.46
CA GLN A 290 -16.97 -2.61 -7.37
C GLN A 290 -17.64 -3.93 -6.94
N MET A 291 -18.32 -3.96 -5.80
CA MET A 291 -19.00 -5.14 -5.23
C MET A 291 -20.45 -4.85 -4.81
N PRO A 292 -21.34 -4.47 -5.72
CA PRO A 292 -22.70 -4.04 -5.37
C PRO A 292 -23.56 -5.15 -4.72
N SER A 293 -23.18 -6.42 -4.87
CA SER A 293 -23.88 -7.58 -4.29
C SER A 293 -23.31 -8.05 -2.94
N SER A 294 -22.34 -7.33 -2.38
CA SER A 294 -21.66 -7.66 -1.14
C SER A 294 -21.80 -6.54 -0.10
N ASP A 295 -21.69 -6.88 1.19
CA ASP A 295 -21.58 -5.89 2.27
C ASP A 295 -20.25 -5.14 2.27
N ALA A 296 -19.23 -5.65 1.55
CA ALA A 296 -17.96 -4.98 1.37
C ALA A 296 -18.12 -3.82 0.38
N LEU A 297 -17.73 -2.62 0.80
CA LEU A 297 -17.68 -1.44 -0.04
C LEU A 297 -16.25 -1.21 -0.51
N ARG A 298 -15.94 -1.66 -1.74
CA ARG A 298 -14.59 -1.56 -2.33
C ARG A 298 -14.60 -0.79 -3.64
N GLY A 299 -13.70 0.19 -3.72
CA GLY A 299 -13.29 0.79 -4.98
C GLY A 299 -12.05 0.11 -5.56
N LEU A 300 -11.44 0.72 -6.59
CA LEU A 300 -10.20 0.25 -7.18
C LEU A 300 -9.00 0.78 -6.35
N GLY A 301 -8.51 -0.04 -5.43
CA GLY A 301 -7.44 0.32 -4.50
C GLY A 301 -7.92 1.02 -3.21
N TRP A 302 -9.22 1.29 -3.04
CA TRP A 302 -9.76 2.06 -1.93
C TRP A 302 -10.86 1.32 -1.17
N ASP A 303 -10.87 1.46 0.15
CA ASP A 303 -12.03 1.20 0.97
C ASP A 303 -13.02 2.36 0.83
N LEU A 304 -14.30 2.06 0.68
CA LEU A 304 -15.35 3.06 0.58
C LEU A 304 -16.13 3.15 1.89
N ALA A 305 -16.29 4.39 2.38
CA ALA A 305 -17.00 4.63 3.64
C ALA A 305 -18.49 4.34 3.52
N LYS A 306 -19.07 3.69 4.53
CA LYS A 306 -20.52 3.50 4.69
C LYS A 306 -21.17 4.77 5.28
N GLY A 307 -21.19 5.87 4.53
CA GLY A 307 -21.92 7.09 4.92
C GLY A 307 -21.41 7.88 6.14
N HIS A 308 -20.85 7.19 7.11
CA HIS A 308 -20.08 7.74 8.23
C HIS A 308 -18.72 7.05 8.21
N GLY A 309 -17.62 7.77 8.38
CA GLY A 309 -16.29 7.17 8.43
C GLY A 309 -16.23 6.00 9.42
N PRO A 310 -15.32 5.01 9.21
CA PRO A 310 -15.25 3.85 10.07
C PRO A 310 -15.07 4.27 11.53
N THR A 311 -15.78 3.62 12.43
CA THR A 311 -15.57 3.79 13.86
C THR A 311 -14.21 3.21 14.26
N VAL A 312 -13.67 3.64 15.40
CA VAL A 312 -12.41 3.07 15.94
C VAL A 312 -12.53 1.55 16.09
N GLU A 313 -13.73 1.05 16.45
CA GLU A 313 -14.02 -0.37 16.59
C GLU A 313 -14.01 -1.12 15.25
N GLU A 314 -14.48 -0.50 14.16
CA GLU A 314 -14.44 -1.06 12.80
C GLU A 314 -13.00 -1.07 12.25
N LEU A 315 -12.20 -0.05 12.54
CA LEU A 315 -10.79 -0.01 12.18
C LEU A 315 -9.96 -1.09 12.91
N THR A 316 -10.23 -1.30 14.20
CA THR A 316 -9.55 -2.35 14.97
C THR A 316 -10.03 -3.76 14.61
N ARG A 317 -11.26 -3.94 14.12
CA ARG A 317 -11.76 -5.23 13.60
C ARG A 317 -11.25 -5.55 12.19
N ALA A 318 -10.97 -4.56 11.38
CA ALA A 318 -10.39 -4.78 10.05
C ALA A 318 -9.01 -5.49 10.15
N ASP A 319 -8.25 -5.20 11.20
CA ASP A 319 -6.98 -5.89 11.48
C ASP A 319 -7.20 -7.34 11.96
N ALA A 320 -8.33 -7.66 12.60
CA ALA A 320 -8.59 -8.99 13.14
C ALA A 320 -8.81 -10.08 12.08
N GLY A 321 -9.09 -9.73 10.83
CA GLY A 321 -9.25 -10.68 9.71
C GLY A 321 -7.92 -11.11 9.08
N PHE A 322 -6.84 -10.39 9.32
CA PHE A 322 -5.49 -10.67 8.80
C PHE A 322 -4.65 -11.53 9.76
N PHE A 323 -5.07 -11.59 11.03
CA PHE A 323 -4.33 -12.30 12.07
C PHE A 323 -5.02 -13.61 12.41
N PRO A 324 -4.28 -14.72 12.54
CA PRO A 324 -4.83 -15.92 13.16
C PRO A 324 -5.34 -15.56 14.56
N PRO A 325 -6.40 -16.21 15.04
CA PRO A 325 -6.87 -16.04 16.41
C PRO A 325 -5.71 -16.30 17.37
N THR A 326 -5.52 -15.39 18.32
CA THR A 326 -4.50 -15.47 19.38
C THR A 326 -4.69 -16.71 20.22
#